data_54e4e0ca2af915842c577f471e4ddac1
#
_entry.id   54e4e0ca2af915842c577f471e4ddac1
#
_cell.length_a   1.000
_cell.length_b   1.000
_cell.length_c   1.000
_cell.angle_alpha   90.00
_cell.angle_beta   90.00
_cell.angle_gamma   90.00
#
_symmetry.space_group_name_H-M   'P 1'
#
loop_
_entity.id
_entity.type
_entity.pdbx_description
1 polymer ?
#
loop_
_entity_poly.entity_id
_entity_poly.type
_entity_poly.pdbx_seq_one_letter_code
_entity_poly.pdbx_strand_id
1 'polypeptide(L)'
;MQNFDNDFLARGFHLDKNGSVKIKIDDETEVSGWWAYGNLVKLGTNFYIVNEINSFVVEDWSVCKCVGITNGDHPVFTHDIISYTIPETPNGETEIGEVVLINQFVRIDGRYWTHLYDINIGDYKLACEVIGNIFETPEKLKINE
;
A
#
# COMPACT_ATOMS: atom_id res chain seq x y z
N MET A 1 -16.05 0.53 -21.13
CA MET A 1 -15.84 0.35 -19.71
C MET A 1 -14.40 0.59 -19.36
N GLN A 2 -14.19 1.32 -18.37
CA GLN A 2 -12.83 1.49 -17.90
C GLN A 2 -12.39 0.22 -17.18
N ASN A 3 -11.46 -0.47 -17.76
CA ASN A 3 -10.80 -1.53 -17.03
C ASN A 3 -9.94 -0.89 -15.96
N PHE A 4 -10.12 -1.33 -14.77
CA PHE A 4 -9.22 -0.91 -13.73
C PHE A 4 -7.83 -1.44 -14.05
N ASP A 5 -6.93 -0.55 -14.33
CA ASP A 5 -5.56 -0.92 -14.65
C ASP A 5 -4.68 -0.63 -13.46
N ASN A 6 -4.38 -1.68 -12.71
CA ASN A 6 -3.59 -1.56 -11.50
C ASN A 6 -2.18 -1.04 -11.77
N ASP A 7 -1.67 -1.21 -12.99
CA ASP A 7 -0.32 -0.78 -13.32
C ASP A 7 -0.18 0.74 -13.33
N PHE A 8 -1.28 1.46 -13.48
CA PHE A 8 -1.24 2.92 -13.55
C PHE A 8 -1.66 3.58 -12.24
N LEU A 9 -2.26 2.84 -11.32
CA LEU A 9 -2.67 3.43 -10.06
C LEU A 9 -1.52 3.40 -9.06
N ALA A 10 -1.22 4.57 -8.54
CA ALA A 10 -0.23 4.74 -7.49
C ALA A 10 -0.75 5.72 -6.45
N ARG A 11 -0.07 5.80 -5.33
CA ARG A 11 -0.30 6.86 -4.36
C ARG A 11 1.04 7.42 -3.93
N GLY A 12 1.02 8.66 -3.46
CA GLY A 12 2.19 9.31 -2.89
C GLY A 12 1.75 10.35 -1.90
N PHE A 13 2.63 10.69 -0.97
CA PHE A 13 2.33 11.64 0.08
C PHE A 13 2.70 13.04 -0.36
N HIS A 14 1.70 13.91 -0.38
CA HIS A 14 1.87 15.32 -0.70
C HIS A 14 1.99 16.09 0.61
N LEU A 15 3.11 16.78 0.80
CA LEU A 15 3.32 17.58 2.02
C LEU A 15 2.41 18.81 2.00
N ASP A 16 1.69 18.99 3.09
CA ASP A 16 0.82 20.14 3.29
C ASP A 16 0.73 20.36 4.79
N LYS A 17 1.18 21.51 5.26
CA LYS A 17 1.18 21.81 6.68
C LYS A 17 -0.21 21.82 7.31
N ASN A 18 -1.24 21.96 6.47
CA ASN A 18 -2.64 21.91 6.91
C ASN A 18 -3.27 20.53 6.70
N GLY A 19 -2.50 19.55 6.23
CA GLY A 19 -3.00 18.21 5.99
C GLY A 19 -3.35 17.49 7.27
N SER A 20 -4.34 16.60 7.17
CA SER A 20 -4.84 15.85 8.33
C SER A 20 -4.03 14.59 8.63
N VAL A 21 -3.25 14.11 7.66
CA VAL A 21 -2.45 12.90 7.85
C VAL A 21 -1.09 13.28 8.38
N LYS A 22 -0.63 12.57 9.40
CA LYS A 22 0.68 12.82 10.00
C LYS A 22 1.52 11.57 9.93
N ILE A 23 2.76 11.73 9.48
CA ILE A 23 3.71 10.63 9.32
C ILE A 23 5.00 10.98 10.06
N LYS A 24 5.47 10.05 10.86
CA LYS A 24 6.78 10.18 11.51
C LYS A 24 7.84 9.63 10.58
N ILE A 25 8.74 10.49 10.12
CA ILE A 25 9.86 10.09 9.29
C ILE A 25 10.95 9.45 10.15
N ASP A 26 11.16 10.01 11.33
CA ASP A 26 12.06 9.48 12.34
C ASP A 26 11.55 9.86 13.73
N ASP A 27 12.33 9.58 14.77
CA ASP A 27 11.89 9.83 16.15
C ASP A 27 11.66 11.32 16.46
N GLU A 28 12.26 12.19 15.68
CA GLU A 28 12.20 13.63 15.94
C GLU A 28 11.43 14.42 14.90
N THR A 29 11.11 13.78 13.76
CA THR A 29 10.54 14.50 12.61
C THR A 29 9.19 13.93 12.23
N GLU A 30 8.17 14.78 12.28
CA GLU A 30 6.84 14.44 11.82
C GLU A 30 6.44 15.41 10.71
N VAL A 31 5.86 14.89 9.65
CA VAL A 31 5.35 15.70 8.53
C VAL A 31 3.85 15.56 8.43
N SER A 32 3.21 16.60 7.93
CA SER A 32 1.77 16.64 7.69
C SER A 32 1.50 16.71 6.19
N GLY A 33 0.39 16.14 5.78
CA GLY A 33 -0.02 16.18 4.39
C GLY A 33 -1.22 15.30 4.13
N TRP A 34 -1.29 14.78 2.92
CA TRP A 34 -2.37 13.87 2.52
C TRP A 34 -1.90 12.99 1.36
N TRP A 35 -2.59 11.87 1.19
CA TRP A 35 -2.27 10.92 0.12
C TRP A 35 -2.95 11.34 -1.18
N ALA A 36 -2.16 11.43 -2.24
CA ALA A 36 -2.67 11.65 -3.59
C ALA A 36 -2.71 10.31 -4.33
N TYR A 37 -3.75 10.08 -5.10
CA TYR A 37 -3.96 8.85 -5.86
C TYR A 37 -4.10 9.19 -7.34
N GLY A 38 -3.44 8.42 -8.19
CA GLY A 38 -3.49 8.61 -9.63
C GLY A 38 -2.32 7.95 -10.32
N ASN A 39 -1.93 8.49 -11.45
CA ASN A 39 -0.81 7.99 -12.23
C ASN A 39 0.49 8.60 -11.71
N LEU A 40 1.49 7.75 -11.60
CA LEU A 40 2.83 8.20 -11.19
C LEU A 40 3.59 8.73 -12.39
N VAL A 41 4.12 9.94 -12.25
CA VAL A 41 4.96 10.56 -13.27
C VAL A 41 6.25 11.06 -12.61
N LYS A 42 7.39 10.71 -13.19
CA LYS A 42 8.68 11.19 -12.71
C LYS A 42 9.21 12.21 -13.72
N LEU A 43 9.51 13.42 -13.26
CA LEU A 43 10.08 14.48 -14.07
C LEU A 43 11.34 14.98 -13.37
N GLY A 44 12.49 14.68 -13.95
CA GLY A 44 13.77 14.98 -13.30
C GLY A 44 13.93 14.17 -12.02
N THR A 45 14.11 14.84 -10.90
CA THR A 45 14.25 14.20 -9.59
C THR A 45 12.94 14.21 -8.81
N ASN A 46 11.88 14.75 -9.38
CA ASN A 46 10.61 14.90 -8.67
C ASN A 46 9.60 13.86 -9.11
N PHE A 47 8.80 13.40 -8.18
CA PHE A 47 7.68 12.50 -8.43
C PHE A 47 6.37 13.27 -8.31
N TYR A 48 5.44 12.96 -9.20
CA TYR A 48 4.11 13.56 -9.24
C TYR A 48 3.06 12.48 -9.31
N ILE A 49 1.95 12.70 -8.65
CA ILE A 49 0.74 11.91 -8.86
C ILE A 49 -0.22 12.79 -9.64
N VAL A 50 -0.66 12.29 -10.79
CA VAL A 50 -1.51 13.02 -11.72
C VAL A 50 -2.85 12.31 -11.84
N ASN A 51 -3.92 13.04 -11.62
CA ASN A 51 -5.28 12.53 -11.80
C ASN A 51 -6.12 13.56 -12.57
N GLU A 52 -7.42 13.30 -12.70
CA GLU A 52 -8.31 14.17 -13.47
C GLU A 52 -8.43 15.57 -12.89
N ILE A 53 -8.15 15.72 -11.62
CA ILE A 53 -8.34 17.00 -10.93
C ILE A 53 -7.08 17.85 -11.02
N ASN A 54 -5.92 17.23 -10.80
CA ASN A 54 -4.70 18.01 -10.62
C ASN A 54 -3.47 17.11 -10.71
N SER A 55 -2.33 17.76 -10.56
CA SER A 55 -1.03 17.13 -10.47
C SER A 55 -0.42 17.55 -9.14
N PHE A 56 0.06 16.57 -8.37
CA PHE A 56 0.57 16.81 -7.02
C PHE A 56 1.99 16.29 -6.90
N VAL A 57 2.90 17.16 -6.45
CA VAL A 57 4.26 16.69 -6.12
C VAL A 57 4.18 15.83 -4.86
N VAL A 58 4.85 14.69 -4.89
CA VAL A 58 4.84 13.76 -3.76
C VAL A 58 6.26 13.40 -3.37
N GLU A 59 6.42 12.94 -2.14
CA GLU A 59 7.71 12.54 -1.61
C GLU A 59 8.12 11.19 -2.19
N ASP A 60 9.37 11.06 -2.61
CA ASP A 60 9.86 9.83 -3.25
C ASP A 60 9.74 8.61 -2.34
N TRP A 61 10.02 8.78 -1.05
CA TRP A 61 9.95 7.70 -0.07
C TRP A 61 8.54 7.16 0.14
N SER A 62 7.52 7.92 -0.29
CA SER A 62 6.11 7.59 -0.04
C SER A 62 5.42 6.93 -1.22
N VAL A 63 6.08 6.82 -2.37
CA VAL A 63 5.44 6.32 -3.58
C VAL A 63 5.12 4.84 -3.41
N CYS A 64 3.87 4.50 -3.61
CA CYS A 64 3.37 3.12 -3.50
C CYS A 64 2.60 2.76 -4.76
N LYS A 65 2.75 1.53 -5.21
CA LYS A 65 2.06 1.04 -6.41
C LYS A 65 0.90 0.14 -6.02
N CYS A 66 -0.21 0.27 -6.71
CA CYS A 66 -1.34 -0.64 -6.52
C CYS A 66 -0.97 -2.01 -7.06
N VAL A 67 -1.17 -3.03 -6.24
CA VAL A 67 -0.81 -4.41 -6.60
C VAL A 67 -2.03 -5.33 -6.67
N GLY A 68 -3.20 -4.85 -6.32
CA GLY A 68 -4.41 -5.66 -6.37
C GLY A 68 -5.57 -4.97 -5.72
N ILE A 69 -6.68 -5.69 -5.66
CA ILE A 69 -7.94 -5.21 -5.08
C ILE A 69 -8.48 -6.29 -4.15
N THR A 70 -8.94 -5.89 -2.96
CA THR A 70 -9.57 -6.82 -2.04
C THR A 70 -10.94 -7.26 -2.56
N ASN A 71 -11.50 -8.29 -1.95
CA ASN A 71 -12.84 -8.74 -2.31
C ASN A 71 -13.92 -7.68 -2.03
N GLY A 72 -13.62 -6.67 -1.23
CA GLY A 72 -14.48 -5.51 -1.02
C GLY A 72 -14.17 -4.33 -1.94
N ASP A 73 -13.41 -4.56 -3.01
CA ASP A 73 -13.04 -3.56 -4.02
C ASP A 73 -12.15 -2.42 -3.49
N HIS A 74 -11.43 -2.68 -2.41
CA HIS A 74 -10.46 -1.72 -1.87
C HIS A 74 -9.08 -1.98 -2.50
N PRO A 75 -8.42 -0.95 -3.06
CA PRO A 75 -7.09 -1.16 -3.64
C PRO A 75 -6.06 -1.47 -2.56
N VAL A 76 -5.10 -2.32 -2.91
CA VAL A 76 -3.97 -2.68 -2.06
C VAL A 76 -2.71 -2.10 -2.69
N PHE A 77 -1.95 -1.37 -1.91
CA PHE A 77 -0.70 -0.75 -2.38
C PHE A 77 0.50 -1.39 -1.71
N THR A 78 1.64 -1.28 -2.35
CA THR A 78 2.89 -1.62 -1.67
C THR A 78 3.00 -0.81 -0.40
N HIS A 79 3.56 -1.42 0.65
CA HIS A 79 3.71 -0.85 2.00
C HIS A 79 2.41 -0.75 2.80
N ASP A 80 1.30 -1.26 2.26
CA ASP A 80 0.11 -1.49 3.08
C ASP A 80 0.37 -2.62 4.06
N ILE A 81 -0.25 -2.52 5.22
CA ILE A 81 -0.28 -3.59 6.21
C ILE A 81 -1.61 -4.29 6.05
N ILE A 82 -1.57 -5.59 5.81
CA ILE A 82 -2.78 -6.36 5.56
C ILE A 82 -2.93 -7.49 6.57
N SER A 83 -4.17 -7.82 6.85
CA SER A 83 -4.55 -9.01 7.59
C SER A 83 -5.07 -10.04 6.59
N TYR A 84 -4.56 -11.24 6.64
CA TYR A 84 -4.90 -12.28 5.67
C TYR A 84 -4.88 -13.65 6.35
N THR A 85 -5.59 -14.60 5.74
CA THR A 85 -5.61 -15.99 6.22
C THR A 85 -4.60 -16.78 5.41
N ILE A 86 -3.74 -17.54 6.09
CA ILE A 86 -2.76 -18.39 5.43
C ILE A 86 -3.52 -19.58 4.84
N PRO A 87 -3.48 -19.78 3.49
CA PRO A 87 -4.32 -20.78 2.86
C PRO A 87 -4.05 -22.22 3.29
N GLU A 88 -2.83 -22.52 3.70
CA GLU A 88 -2.39 -23.88 3.96
C GLU A 88 -2.45 -24.28 5.43
N THR A 89 -2.92 -23.40 6.31
CA THR A 89 -3.04 -23.76 7.72
C THR A 89 -4.35 -24.50 7.96
N PRO A 90 -4.33 -25.58 8.74
CA PRO A 90 -5.54 -26.36 8.98
C PRO A 90 -6.67 -25.59 9.63
N ASN A 91 -6.35 -24.57 10.39
CA ASN A 91 -7.34 -23.80 11.16
C ASN A 91 -7.59 -22.41 10.58
N GLY A 92 -7.04 -22.12 9.38
CA GLY A 92 -7.24 -20.81 8.77
C GLY A 92 -6.68 -19.69 9.63
N GLU A 93 -5.43 -19.80 10.05
CA GLU A 93 -4.81 -18.79 10.89
C GLU A 93 -4.70 -17.46 10.18
N THR A 94 -4.99 -16.38 10.90
CA THR A 94 -4.87 -15.03 10.39
C THR A 94 -3.49 -14.49 10.72
N GLU A 95 -2.86 -13.90 9.72
CA GLU A 95 -1.56 -13.26 9.85
C GLU A 95 -1.62 -11.81 9.41
N ILE A 96 -0.62 -11.05 9.82
CA ILE A 96 -0.48 -9.64 9.47
C ILE A 96 0.88 -9.45 8.83
N GLY A 97 0.91 -8.72 7.71
CA GLY A 97 2.17 -8.48 7.03
C GLY A 97 2.14 -7.23 6.18
N GLU A 98 3.33 -6.82 5.76
CA GLU A 98 3.51 -5.69 4.86
C GLU A 98 3.58 -6.17 3.42
N VAL A 99 2.90 -5.48 2.53
CA VAL A 99 2.96 -5.77 1.09
C VAL A 99 4.21 -5.13 0.52
N VAL A 100 5.09 -5.94 -0.06
CA VAL A 100 6.35 -5.45 -0.61
C VAL A 100 6.52 -5.91 -2.06
N LEU A 101 7.26 -5.13 -2.83
CA LEU A 101 7.61 -5.46 -4.21
C LEU A 101 9.11 -5.72 -4.29
N ILE A 102 9.48 -6.95 -4.63
CA ILE A 102 10.88 -7.36 -4.71
C ILE A 102 11.11 -7.97 -6.09
N ASN A 103 11.97 -7.33 -6.89
CA ASN A 103 12.31 -7.81 -8.23
C ASN A 103 11.06 -8.14 -9.07
N GLN A 104 10.07 -7.26 -9.03
CA GLN A 104 8.81 -7.40 -9.76
C GLN A 104 7.85 -8.46 -9.19
N PHE A 105 8.21 -9.11 -8.09
CA PHE A 105 7.31 -10.03 -7.41
C PHE A 105 6.69 -9.35 -6.20
N VAL A 106 5.40 -9.57 -6.02
CA VAL A 106 4.67 -9.01 -4.86
C VAL A 106 4.63 -10.07 -3.77
N ARG A 107 5.09 -9.69 -2.61
CA ARG A 107 5.23 -10.57 -1.46
C ARG A 107 4.60 -9.91 -0.23
N ILE A 108 4.12 -10.74 0.68
CA ILE A 108 3.64 -10.28 1.97
C ILE A 108 4.70 -10.66 3.00
N ASP A 109 5.27 -9.67 3.67
CA ASP A 109 6.28 -9.88 4.71
C ASP A 109 5.63 -9.72 6.08
N GLY A 110 5.40 -10.83 6.73
CA GLY A 110 4.92 -10.89 8.09
C GLY A 110 5.80 -11.84 8.88
N ARG A 111 5.18 -12.60 9.77
CA ARG A 111 5.87 -13.65 10.51
C ARG A 111 6.51 -14.69 9.58
N TYR A 112 5.79 -15.00 8.48
CA TYR A 112 6.28 -15.79 7.37
C TYR A 112 6.01 -15.01 6.10
N TRP A 113 6.89 -15.09 5.12
CA TRP A 113 6.59 -14.45 3.86
C TRP A 113 5.66 -15.34 3.02
N THR A 114 4.79 -14.71 2.26
CA THR A 114 3.79 -15.38 1.42
C THR A 114 3.69 -14.61 0.12
N HIS A 115 3.53 -15.30 -1.01
CA HIS A 115 3.24 -14.62 -2.26
C HIS A 115 1.83 -14.04 -2.22
N LEU A 116 1.70 -12.82 -2.70
CA LEU A 116 0.38 -12.17 -2.71
C LEU A 116 -0.64 -12.99 -3.49
N TYR A 117 -0.20 -13.65 -4.57
CA TYR A 117 -1.09 -14.46 -5.39
C TYR A 117 -1.69 -15.64 -4.66
N ASP A 118 -1.05 -16.11 -3.60
CA ASP A 118 -1.56 -17.25 -2.85
C ASP A 118 -2.79 -16.94 -2.03
N ILE A 119 -3.11 -15.65 -1.85
CA ILE A 119 -4.35 -15.24 -1.19
C ILE A 119 -5.38 -14.70 -2.18
N ASN A 120 -5.15 -14.93 -3.46
CA ASN A 120 -6.06 -14.49 -4.51
C ASN A 120 -7.28 -15.40 -4.56
N ILE A 121 -8.48 -14.83 -4.57
CA ILE A 121 -9.73 -15.58 -4.62
C ILE A 121 -10.36 -15.53 -6.02
N GLY A 122 -9.57 -15.31 -7.05
CA GLY A 122 -10.03 -15.24 -8.42
C GLY A 122 -10.30 -13.82 -8.86
N ASP A 123 -10.35 -13.61 -10.19
CA ASP A 123 -10.66 -12.32 -10.82
C ASP A 123 -9.88 -11.15 -10.24
N TYR A 124 -8.62 -11.41 -9.85
CA TYR A 124 -7.69 -10.41 -9.30
C TYR A 124 -8.07 -9.86 -7.92
N LYS A 125 -9.03 -10.50 -7.25
CA LYS A 125 -9.41 -10.07 -5.90
C LYS A 125 -8.62 -10.83 -4.85
N LEU A 126 -8.24 -10.11 -3.81
CA LEU A 126 -7.41 -10.63 -2.74
C LEU A 126 -8.23 -10.87 -1.49
N ALA A 127 -7.99 -12.02 -0.84
CA ALA A 127 -8.65 -12.38 0.40
C ALA A 127 -7.89 -11.77 1.57
N CYS A 128 -7.95 -10.45 1.69
CA CYS A 128 -7.28 -9.75 2.78
C CYS A 128 -8.02 -8.48 3.13
N GLU A 129 -7.65 -7.91 4.26
CA GLU A 129 -8.15 -6.62 4.71
C GLU A 129 -6.96 -5.67 4.91
N VAL A 130 -7.04 -4.46 4.37
CA VAL A 130 -6.03 -3.44 4.61
C VAL A 130 -6.31 -2.81 5.96
N ILE A 131 -5.36 -2.93 6.90
CA ILE A 131 -5.53 -2.42 8.26
C ILE A 131 -4.68 -1.20 8.57
N GLY A 132 -3.83 -0.81 7.64
CA GLY A 132 -2.97 0.36 7.81
C GLY A 132 -1.87 0.36 6.77
N ASN A 133 -0.84 1.14 7.02
CA ASN A 133 0.37 1.15 6.21
C ASN A 133 1.57 1.48 7.08
N ILE A 134 2.77 1.22 6.57
CA ILE A 134 3.98 1.39 7.39
C ILE A 134 4.29 2.85 7.74
N PHE A 135 3.71 3.79 7.02
CA PHE A 135 3.96 5.22 7.24
C PHE A 135 3.10 5.78 8.36
N GLU A 136 1.82 5.42 8.41
CA GLU A 136 0.88 5.96 9.38
C GLU A 136 0.75 5.09 10.63
N THR A 137 0.80 3.76 10.46
CA THR A 137 0.50 2.84 11.54
C THR A 137 1.49 1.67 11.59
N PRO A 138 2.81 1.95 11.62
CA PRO A 138 3.81 0.86 11.59
C PRO A 138 3.70 -0.11 12.76
N GLU A 139 3.15 0.35 13.88
CA GLU A 139 2.98 -0.49 15.06
C GLU A 139 2.05 -1.68 14.82
N LYS A 140 1.21 -1.63 13.79
CA LYS A 140 0.30 -2.74 13.48
C LYS A 140 1.02 -3.98 12.99
N LEU A 141 2.23 -3.86 12.49
CA LEU A 141 3.05 -5.01 12.12
C LEU A 141 3.51 -5.83 13.32
N LYS A 142 3.44 -5.28 14.52
CA LYS A 142 3.97 -5.93 15.72
C LYS A 142 2.93 -6.71 16.51
N ILE A 143 1.69 -6.74 16.04
CA ILE A 143 0.60 -7.37 16.80
C ILE A 143 0.85 -8.86 17.02
N ASN A 144 1.54 -9.52 16.09
CA ASN A 144 1.79 -10.96 16.13
C ASN A 144 3.12 -11.36 16.77
N GLU A 145 3.80 -10.46 17.37
CA GLU A 145 5.06 -10.77 18.07
C GLU A 145 4.83 -11.37 19.43
#